data_f8c1d0f1fdc8813620acf5248bd6aac2
#
_entry.id   f8c1d0f1fdc8813620acf5248bd6aac2
#
_cell.length_a   1.000
_cell.length_b   1.000
_cell.length_c   1.000
_cell.angle_alpha   90.00
_cell.angle_beta   90.00
_cell.angle_gamma   90.00
#
_symmetry.space_group_name_H-M   'P 1'
#
loop_
_entity.id
_entity.type
_entity.pdbx_description
1 polymer ?
#
loop_
_entity_poly.entity_id
_entity_poly.type
_entity_poly.pdbx_seq_one_letter_code
_entity_poly.pdbx_strand_id
1 'polypeptide(L)'
;MLVLDTNALFSLLSNPNQFGKKTQRLLGRAGDVYFSPVSVFEIAIKEMLGKMKLSHPLGDLLKEHELGSLPLRVEDALETYYLPSLVRHDPFDRLILATAKSRGAVLITSDRRMLDLGFDWIFDSTV
;
A
#
# COMPACT_ATOMS: atom_id res chain seq x y z
N MET A 1 1.10 2.78 -12.98
CA MET A 1 1.22 3.28 -11.58
C MET A 1 0.95 2.13 -10.64
N LEU A 2 1.86 1.88 -9.73
CA LEU A 2 1.69 0.89 -8.66
C LEU A 2 1.55 1.61 -7.33
N VAL A 3 0.61 1.17 -6.50
CA VAL A 3 0.43 1.69 -5.15
C VAL A 3 0.62 0.55 -4.15
N LEU A 4 1.46 0.77 -3.16
CA LEU A 4 1.68 -0.19 -2.09
C LEU A 4 0.67 0.06 -0.96
N ASP A 5 0.04 -0.98 -0.45
CA ASP A 5 -0.70 -0.83 0.80
C ASP A 5 0.29 -0.72 1.98
N THR A 6 -0.20 -0.54 3.19
CA THR A 6 0.68 -0.32 4.35
C THR A 6 1.63 -1.49 4.59
N ASN A 7 1.13 -2.72 4.53
CA ASN A 7 1.98 -3.89 4.75
C ASN A 7 3.00 -4.09 3.63
N ALA A 8 2.60 -3.83 2.39
CA ALA A 8 3.53 -3.90 1.25
C ALA A 8 4.62 -2.82 1.37
N LEU A 9 4.24 -1.60 1.76
CA LEU A 9 5.23 -0.55 2.01
C LEU A 9 6.21 -0.96 3.11
N PHE A 10 5.68 -1.45 4.23
CA PHE A 10 6.52 -1.92 5.34
C PHE A 10 7.47 -3.03 4.89
N SER A 11 6.98 -4.00 4.11
CA SER A 11 7.82 -5.08 3.58
C SER A 11 8.93 -4.55 2.67
N LEU A 12 8.60 -3.61 1.80
CA LEU A 12 9.62 -3.02 0.91
C LEU A 12 10.73 -2.34 1.71
N LEU A 13 10.37 -1.63 2.79
CA LEU A 13 11.32 -0.88 3.60
C LEU A 13 12.10 -1.74 4.59
N SER A 14 11.59 -2.90 4.99
CA SER A 14 12.20 -3.74 6.04
C SER A 14 12.71 -5.08 5.53
N ASN A 15 11.98 -5.77 4.69
CA ASN A 15 12.34 -7.09 4.18
C ASN A 15 11.69 -7.36 2.81
N PRO A 16 12.26 -6.80 1.73
CA PRO A 16 11.68 -6.98 0.38
C PRO A 16 11.71 -8.42 -0.12
N ASN A 17 12.47 -9.31 0.52
CA ASN A 17 12.48 -10.74 0.17
C ASN A 17 11.18 -11.45 0.53
N GLN A 18 10.30 -10.83 1.32
CA GLN A 18 8.97 -11.36 1.59
C GLN A 18 8.05 -11.33 0.36
N PHE A 19 8.32 -10.45 -0.59
CA PHE A 19 7.55 -10.43 -1.83
C PHE A 19 7.82 -11.69 -2.65
N GLY A 20 6.77 -12.19 -3.32
CA GLY A 20 6.94 -13.23 -4.32
C GLY A 20 7.79 -12.76 -5.48
N LYS A 21 8.30 -13.70 -6.27
CA LYS A 21 9.23 -13.37 -7.36
C LYS A 21 8.59 -12.51 -8.46
N LYS A 22 7.30 -12.73 -8.74
CA LYS A 22 6.58 -11.91 -9.71
C LYS A 22 6.46 -10.47 -9.23
N THR A 23 6.16 -10.28 -7.94
CA THR A 23 6.07 -8.95 -7.33
C THR A 23 7.42 -8.25 -7.35
N GLN A 24 8.50 -8.96 -7.01
CA GLN A 24 9.85 -8.39 -7.06
C GLN A 24 10.20 -7.91 -8.47
N ARG A 25 9.88 -8.71 -9.49
CA ARG A 25 10.10 -8.31 -10.88
C ARG A 25 9.24 -7.09 -11.28
N LEU A 26 7.98 -7.10 -10.86
CA LEU A 26 7.07 -6.00 -11.14
C LEU A 26 7.57 -4.68 -10.56
N LEU A 27 7.96 -4.69 -9.29
CA LEU A 27 8.50 -3.51 -8.60
C LEU A 27 9.83 -3.06 -9.21
N GLY A 28 10.69 -4.00 -9.59
CA GLY A 28 11.97 -3.69 -10.20
C GLY A 28 11.89 -3.06 -11.60
N ARG A 29 10.79 -3.30 -12.32
CA ARG A 29 10.57 -2.75 -13.67
C ARG A 29 9.73 -1.47 -13.65
N ALA A 30 8.97 -1.23 -12.58
CA ALA A 30 8.08 -0.10 -12.49
C ALA A 30 8.89 1.19 -12.35
N GLY A 31 8.57 2.18 -13.17
CA GLY A 31 9.14 3.51 -13.03
C GLY A 31 8.40 4.36 -12.02
N ASP A 32 7.22 3.94 -11.59
CA ASP A 32 6.33 4.73 -10.74
C ASP A 32 5.66 3.85 -9.68
N VAL A 33 6.31 3.75 -8.54
CA VAL A 33 5.80 3.08 -7.35
C VAL A 33 5.48 4.12 -6.29
N TYR A 34 4.27 4.07 -5.77
CA TYR A 34 3.73 5.08 -4.87
C TYR A 34 3.26 4.49 -3.55
N PHE A 35 3.20 5.34 -2.56
CA PHE A 35 2.56 5.05 -1.27
C PHE A 35 1.60 6.19 -0.89
N SER A 36 0.67 5.90 -0.01
CA SER A 36 -0.21 6.91 0.57
C SER A 36 0.39 7.47 1.86
N PRO A 37 0.28 8.78 2.13
CA PRO A 37 0.61 9.33 3.45
C PRO A 37 -0.14 8.64 4.59
N VAL A 38 -1.30 8.04 4.32
CA VAL A 38 -2.05 7.23 5.29
C VAL A 38 -1.24 6.03 5.76
N SER A 39 -0.50 5.37 4.84
CA SER A 39 0.39 4.25 5.20
C SER A 39 1.54 4.71 6.10
N VAL A 40 2.10 5.88 5.85
CA VAL A 40 3.14 6.47 6.69
C VAL A 40 2.62 6.70 8.11
N PHE A 41 1.42 7.25 8.23
CA PHE A 41 0.76 7.46 9.50
C PHE A 41 0.53 6.14 10.25
N GLU A 42 0.02 5.12 9.57
CA GLU A 42 -0.22 3.82 10.18
C GLU A 42 1.07 3.16 10.68
N ILE A 43 2.13 3.17 9.87
CA ILE A 43 3.44 2.64 10.26
C ILE A 43 3.99 3.39 11.47
N ALA A 44 3.91 4.73 11.46
CA ALA A 44 4.39 5.54 12.57
C ALA A 44 3.69 5.18 13.88
N ILE A 45 2.36 5.05 13.86
CA ILE A 45 1.60 4.63 15.04
C ILE A 45 2.03 3.24 15.50
N LYS A 46 2.16 2.29 14.59
CA LYS A 46 2.54 0.92 14.93
C LYS A 46 3.97 0.83 15.46
N GLU A 47 4.90 1.64 14.95
CA GLU A 47 6.24 1.76 15.53
C GLU A 47 6.20 2.30 16.96
N MET A 48 5.45 3.37 17.17
CA MET A 48 5.31 3.98 18.51
C MET A 48 4.71 3.00 19.52
N LEU A 49 3.86 2.09 19.07
CA LEU A 49 3.23 1.05 19.91
C LEU A 49 4.09 -0.22 20.02
N GLY A 50 5.26 -0.26 19.40
CA GLY A 50 6.12 -1.43 19.38
C GLY A 50 5.62 -2.60 18.53
N LYS A 51 4.65 -2.36 17.65
CA LYS A 51 4.07 -3.41 16.77
C LYS A 51 4.81 -3.56 15.46
N MET A 52 5.57 -2.57 15.06
CA MET A 52 6.46 -2.59 13.89
C MET A 52 7.79 -1.99 14.29
N LYS A 53 8.86 -2.48 13.64
CA LYS A 53 10.21 -1.98 13.88
C LYS A 53 10.94 -1.82 12.56
N LEU A 54 11.48 -0.63 12.32
CA LEU A 54 12.34 -0.32 11.19
C LEU A 54 13.77 -0.13 11.65
N SER A 55 14.73 -0.46 10.78
CA SER A 55 16.17 -0.33 11.08
C SER A 55 16.66 1.11 11.05
N HIS A 56 15.94 2.00 10.36
CA HIS A 56 16.28 3.41 10.18
C HIS A 56 15.01 4.26 10.27
N PRO A 57 15.12 5.57 10.47
CA PRO A 57 13.96 6.46 10.48
C PRO A 57 13.13 6.32 9.20
N LEU A 58 11.81 6.26 9.36
CA LEU A 58 10.88 6.03 8.26
C LEU A 58 11.07 7.03 7.12
N GLY A 59 11.25 8.32 7.44
CA GLY A 59 11.44 9.36 6.43
C GLY A 59 12.68 9.13 5.57
N ASP A 60 13.76 8.64 6.18
CA ASP A 60 15.01 8.35 5.46
C ASP A 60 14.84 7.15 4.53
N LEU A 61 14.16 6.10 4.99
CA LEU A 61 13.89 4.92 4.17
C LEU A 61 13.02 5.26 2.96
N LEU A 62 12.02 6.11 3.12
CA LEU A 62 11.18 6.55 2.02
C LEU A 62 11.98 7.28 0.94
N LYS A 63 12.91 8.14 1.35
CA LYS A 63 13.79 8.85 0.41
C LYS A 63 14.75 7.91 -0.30
N GLU A 64 15.33 6.96 0.44
CA GLU A 64 16.29 6.00 -0.10
C GLU A 64 15.68 5.14 -1.21
N HIS A 65 14.41 4.75 -1.08
CA HIS A 65 13.72 3.91 -2.04
C HIS A 65 13.10 4.68 -3.21
N GLU A 66 13.22 5.99 -3.21
CA GLU A 66 12.75 6.85 -4.31
C GLU A 66 11.26 6.65 -4.65
N LEU A 67 10.44 6.39 -3.62
CA LEU A 67 9.02 6.19 -3.80
C LEU A 67 8.27 7.51 -3.93
N GLY A 68 7.24 7.52 -4.77
CA GLY A 68 6.35 8.66 -4.89
C GLY A 68 5.29 8.66 -3.80
N SER A 69 4.89 9.86 -3.36
CA SER A 69 3.76 10.03 -2.44
C SER A 69 2.51 10.41 -3.22
N LEU A 70 1.37 9.81 -2.88
CA LEU A 70 0.05 10.17 -3.40
C LEU A 70 -0.70 10.98 -2.34
N PRO A 71 -0.68 12.32 -2.39
CA PRO A 71 -1.46 13.11 -1.46
C PRO A 71 -2.94 12.75 -1.56
N LEU A 72 -3.60 12.64 -0.42
CA LEU A 72 -5.01 12.29 -0.36
C LEU A 72 -5.87 13.42 -0.92
N ARG A 73 -6.79 13.07 -1.84
CA ARG A 73 -7.74 14.00 -2.42
C ARG A 73 -9.16 13.65 -1.99
N VAL A 74 -10.06 14.63 -2.06
CA VAL A 74 -11.48 14.39 -1.78
C VAL A 74 -12.05 13.30 -2.68
N GLU A 75 -11.68 13.29 -3.95
CA GLU A 75 -12.12 12.29 -4.94
C GLU A 75 -11.73 10.87 -4.51
N ASP A 76 -10.54 10.71 -3.92
CA ASP A 76 -10.08 9.41 -3.42
C ASP A 76 -10.99 8.91 -2.30
N ALA A 77 -11.32 9.79 -1.36
CA ALA A 77 -12.19 9.43 -0.23
C ALA A 77 -13.62 9.12 -0.69
N LEU A 78 -14.15 9.89 -1.65
CA LEU A 78 -15.50 9.68 -2.18
C LEU A 78 -15.64 8.36 -2.94
N GLU A 79 -14.55 7.86 -3.50
CA GLU A 79 -14.55 6.56 -4.20
C GLU A 79 -14.96 5.40 -3.29
N THR A 80 -14.84 5.57 -1.97
CA THR A 80 -15.28 4.59 -0.99
C THR A 80 -16.74 4.17 -1.18
N TYR A 81 -17.62 5.09 -1.62
CA TYR A 81 -19.03 4.79 -1.87
C TYR A 81 -19.25 3.73 -2.94
N TYR A 82 -18.27 3.56 -3.84
CA TYR A 82 -18.35 2.63 -4.97
C TYR A 82 -17.61 1.32 -4.71
N LEU A 83 -17.18 1.10 -3.46
CA LEU A 83 -16.50 -0.13 -3.05
C LEU A 83 -17.38 -0.88 -2.05
N PRO A 84 -18.31 -1.73 -2.52
CA PRO A 84 -19.17 -2.50 -1.64
C PRO A 84 -18.36 -3.52 -0.84
N SER A 85 -18.93 -4.02 0.26
CA SER A 85 -18.37 -5.10 1.08
C SER A 85 -17.18 -4.71 1.97
N LEU A 86 -16.84 -3.43 2.09
CA LEU A 86 -15.72 -2.97 2.91
C LEU A 86 -16.14 -2.47 4.29
N VAL A 87 -17.39 -2.63 4.69
CA VAL A 87 -17.94 -2.07 5.94
C VAL A 87 -17.17 -2.55 7.19
N ARG A 88 -16.56 -3.74 7.13
CA ARG A 88 -15.80 -4.32 8.24
C ARG A 88 -14.29 -4.20 8.08
N HIS A 89 -13.82 -3.56 7.02
CA HIS A 89 -12.40 -3.34 6.81
C HIS A 89 -11.89 -2.20 7.70
N ASP A 90 -10.59 -2.26 7.99
CA ASP A 90 -9.89 -1.15 8.62
C ASP A 90 -10.06 0.12 7.79
N PRO A 91 -10.40 1.27 8.41
CA PRO A 91 -10.59 2.52 7.67
C PRO A 91 -9.39 2.96 6.85
N PHE A 92 -8.16 2.70 7.33
CA PHE A 92 -6.95 3.04 6.58
C PHE A 92 -6.83 2.19 5.32
N ASP A 93 -7.08 0.89 5.43
CA ASP A 93 -7.06 -0.01 4.28
C ASP A 93 -8.10 0.37 3.25
N ARG A 94 -9.30 0.74 3.70
CA ARG A 94 -10.38 1.20 2.80
C ARG A 94 -9.97 2.45 2.03
N LEU A 95 -9.32 3.39 2.70
CA LEU A 95 -8.90 4.64 2.09
C LEU A 95 -7.80 4.40 1.04
N ILE A 96 -6.86 3.51 1.34
CA ILE A 96 -5.80 3.14 0.41
C ILE A 96 -6.40 2.44 -0.83
N LEU A 97 -7.32 1.52 -0.62
CA LEU A 97 -8.01 0.82 -1.71
C LEU A 97 -8.80 1.82 -2.59
N ALA A 98 -9.53 2.73 -1.97
CA ALA A 98 -10.28 3.76 -2.67
C ALA A 98 -9.36 4.69 -3.47
N THR A 99 -8.21 5.04 -2.91
CA THR A 99 -7.20 5.87 -3.59
C THR A 99 -6.67 5.17 -4.83
N ALA A 100 -6.31 3.90 -4.72
CA ALA A 100 -5.82 3.14 -5.88
C ALA A 100 -6.87 3.09 -7.00
N LYS A 101 -8.13 2.82 -6.65
CA LYS A 101 -9.23 2.81 -7.62
C LYS A 101 -9.42 4.18 -8.27
N SER A 102 -9.47 5.23 -7.48
CA SER A 102 -9.64 6.61 -7.95
C SER A 102 -8.54 7.03 -8.93
N ARG A 103 -7.32 6.58 -8.71
CA ARG A 103 -6.16 6.92 -9.54
C ARG A 103 -5.96 5.99 -10.74
N GLY A 104 -6.79 4.94 -10.89
CA GLY A 104 -6.59 3.93 -11.92
C GLY A 104 -5.28 3.18 -11.75
N ALA A 105 -4.83 2.97 -10.53
CA ALA A 105 -3.58 2.33 -10.20
C ALA A 105 -3.78 0.85 -9.86
N VAL A 106 -2.69 0.08 -9.94
CA VAL A 106 -2.65 -1.29 -9.43
C VAL A 106 -2.23 -1.26 -7.97
N LEU A 107 -3.04 -1.86 -7.10
CA LEU A 107 -2.76 -1.98 -5.68
C LEU A 107 -1.98 -3.27 -5.41
N ILE A 108 -0.84 -3.14 -4.74
CA ILE A 108 -0.02 -4.28 -4.30
C ILE A 108 -0.35 -4.56 -2.84
N THR A 109 -0.86 -5.75 -2.55
CA THR A 109 -1.31 -6.14 -1.21
C THR A 109 -1.15 -7.63 -0.96
N SER A 110 -1.05 -8.02 0.31
CA SER A 110 -1.18 -9.41 0.75
C SER A 110 -2.49 -9.66 1.52
N ASP A 111 -3.34 -8.65 1.64
CA ASP A 111 -4.60 -8.76 2.39
C ASP A 111 -5.60 -9.63 1.60
N ARG A 112 -5.91 -10.81 2.16
CA ARG A 112 -6.84 -11.76 1.54
C ARG A 112 -8.23 -11.18 1.31
N ARG A 113 -8.70 -10.32 2.21
CA ARG A 113 -10.01 -9.69 2.07
C ARG A 113 -10.08 -8.76 0.87
N MET A 114 -8.98 -8.05 0.59
CA MET A 114 -8.89 -7.22 -0.61
C MET A 114 -8.78 -8.08 -1.88
N LEU A 115 -7.92 -9.09 -1.83
CA LEU A 115 -7.73 -10.01 -2.98
C LEU A 115 -9.01 -10.76 -3.33
N ASP A 116 -9.79 -11.15 -2.33
CA ASP A 116 -11.04 -11.87 -2.51
C ASP A 116 -12.16 -11.01 -3.15
N LEU A 117 -11.98 -9.70 -3.25
CA LEU A 117 -12.90 -8.84 -4.01
C LEU A 117 -12.88 -9.15 -5.50
N GLY A 118 -11.82 -9.77 -6.01
CA GLY A 118 -11.75 -10.25 -7.40
C GLY A 118 -11.50 -9.16 -8.44
N PHE A 119 -11.07 -7.97 -8.03
CA PHE A 119 -10.72 -6.93 -8.98
C PHE A 119 -9.38 -7.21 -9.65
N ASP A 120 -9.29 -6.97 -10.95
CA ASP A 120 -8.07 -7.22 -11.73
C ASP A 120 -6.95 -6.22 -11.45
N TRP A 121 -7.26 -5.11 -10.78
CA TRP A 121 -6.27 -4.09 -10.41
C TRP A 121 -5.70 -4.28 -8.99
N ILE A 122 -6.04 -5.38 -8.31
CA ILE A 122 -5.46 -5.75 -7.02
C ILE A 122 -4.50 -6.91 -7.24
N PHE A 123 -3.23 -6.70 -6.94
CA PHE A 123 -2.17 -7.66 -7.20
C PHE A 123 -1.65 -8.27 -5.88
N ASP A 124 -1.57 -9.60 -5.85
CA ASP A 124 -1.10 -10.35 -4.69
C ASP A 124 0.42 -10.21 -4.55
N SER A 125 0.86 -9.61 -3.46
CA SER A 125 2.28 -9.38 -3.20
C SER A 125 3.06 -10.66 -2.86
N THR A 126 2.36 -11.77 -2.63
CA THR A 126 2.99 -13.05 -2.27
C THR A 126 3.39 -13.91 -3.46
N VAL A 127 3.00 -13.52 -4.66
CA VAL A 127 3.33 -14.27 -5.88
C VAL A 127 4.55 -13.78 -6.62
#